data_974771ed29aee5988c4ab7e1a45198e4
#
_entry.id   974771ed29aee5988c4ab7e1a45198e4
#
_cell.length_a   1.000
_cell.length_b   1.000
_cell.length_c   1.000
_cell.angle_alpha   90.00
_cell.angle_beta   90.00
_cell.angle_gamma   90.00
#
_symmetry.space_group_name_H-M   'P 1'
#
loop_
_entity.id
_entity.type
_entity.pdbx_description
1 polymer ?
#
loop_
_entity_poly.entity_id
_entity_poly.type
_entity_poly.pdbx_seq_one_letter_code
_entity_poly.pdbx_strand_id
1 'polypeptide(L)'
;ETVSGQTTDRVLMLGRVKRALDEGGLRLYAQPIQRWDGVGYHEILSRLESEGELLTPDKFLPLVAQFNLSRRFDMSVVEALLAWLQEHPSDGCCARFSVNLMPLTLMQKEVAAEIIALFERYKVRPQAVIIEVTEEQAFSNSEVSIANIQQLRHYGFKLAIDDFGTGYANYERLKRLQADVIKIDGCFVKDICSDSMDAMIVKSICNLAKTRSLCVVAEFVETEEQREMLLASGVDYLQGYLVGKPRPLSELQA
;
A
#
# COMPACT_ATOMS: atom_id res chain seq x y z
N GLU A 1 -20.30 8.25 28.53
CA GLU A 1 -19.01 8.87 28.17
C GLU A 1 -19.29 10.20 27.50
N THR A 2 -18.85 11.29 28.10
CA THR A 2 -19.18 12.65 27.69
C THR A 2 -18.32 13.04 26.44
N VAL A 3 -18.88 13.82 25.52
CA VAL A 3 -18.22 14.40 24.34
C VAL A 3 -16.87 15.07 24.67
N SER A 4 -16.74 15.61 25.89
CA SER A 4 -15.51 16.20 26.43
C SER A 4 -14.37 15.18 26.62
N GLY A 5 -14.65 13.95 27.04
CA GLY A 5 -13.64 12.89 27.24
C GLY A 5 -13.03 12.42 25.93
N GLN A 6 -13.87 12.19 24.91
CA GLN A 6 -13.40 11.77 23.58
C GLN A 6 -12.52 12.84 22.90
N THR A 7 -12.82 14.11 23.11
CA THR A 7 -12.01 15.22 22.56
C THR A 7 -10.63 15.27 23.22
N THR A 8 -10.58 15.09 24.54
CA THR A 8 -9.31 15.08 25.30
C THR A 8 -8.42 13.91 24.87
N ASP A 9 -8.99 12.71 24.75
CA ASP A 9 -8.24 11.51 24.33
C ASP A 9 -7.67 11.66 22.91
N ARG A 10 -8.43 12.28 21.99
CA ARG A 10 -7.96 12.56 20.62
C ARG A 10 -6.82 13.56 20.60
N VAL A 11 -6.86 14.61 21.40
CA VAL A 11 -5.78 15.62 21.50
C VAL A 11 -4.51 14.98 22.07
N LEU A 12 -4.64 14.15 23.10
CA LEU A 12 -3.51 13.42 23.68
C LEU A 12 -2.90 12.46 22.64
N MET A 13 -3.74 11.70 21.93
CA MET A 13 -3.27 10.79 20.88
C MET A 13 -2.57 11.54 19.73
N LEU A 14 -3.10 12.69 19.30
CA LEU A 14 -2.44 13.53 18.30
C LEU A 14 -1.06 14.00 18.77
N GLY A 15 -0.94 14.39 20.05
CA GLY A 15 0.35 14.74 20.66
C GLY A 15 1.35 13.60 20.60
N ARG A 16 0.90 12.37 20.87
CA ARG A 16 1.73 11.14 20.75
C ARG A 16 2.17 10.89 19.31
N VAL A 17 1.24 11.00 18.35
CA VAL A 17 1.54 10.82 16.92
C VAL A 17 2.58 11.83 16.45
N LYS A 18 2.41 13.12 16.78
CA LYS A 18 3.38 14.16 16.40
C LYS A 18 4.76 13.90 17.00
N ARG A 19 4.83 13.60 18.31
CA ARG A 19 6.11 13.27 18.97
C ARG A 19 6.78 12.05 18.31
N ALA A 20 6.03 10.99 18.03
CA ALA A 20 6.58 9.81 17.39
C ALA A 20 7.20 10.14 16.02
N LEU A 21 6.56 11.01 15.23
CA LEU A 21 7.13 11.46 13.96
C LEU A 21 8.36 12.37 14.14
N ASP A 22 8.38 13.21 15.19
CA ASP A 22 9.49 14.12 15.47
C ASP A 22 10.72 13.41 16.05
N GLU A 23 10.51 12.39 16.87
CA GLU A 23 11.53 11.71 17.67
C GLU A 23 11.98 10.38 17.06
N GLY A 24 11.61 10.11 15.79
CA GLY A 24 12.01 8.88 15.10
C GLY A 24 11.29 7.61 15.61
N GLY A 25 10.04 7.74 16.05
CA GLY A 25 9.19 6.63 16.49
C GLY A 25 8.54 5.84 15.34
N LEU A 26 8.79 6.19 14.07
CA LEU A 26 8.32 5.41 12.94
C LEU A 26 9.02 4.05 12.88
N ARG A 27 8.23 2.99 12.79
CA ARG A 27 8.71 1.62 12.62
C ARG A 27 8.11 1.03 11.37
N LEU A 28 8.95 0.54 10.47
CA LEU A 28 8.51 -0.15 9.25
C LEU A 28 8.42 -1.65 9.50
N TYR A 29 7.32 -2.21 9.04
CA TYR A 29 7.05 -3.63 8.97
C TYR A 29 6.94 -4.05 7.52
N ALA A 30 7.26 -5.29 7.22
CA ALA A 30 7.17 -5.85 5.88
C ALA A 30 6.29 -7.08 5.91
N GLN A 31 5.28 -7.12 5.04
CA GLN A 31 4.41 -8.29 4.87
C GLN A 31 4.66 -8.90 3.48
N PRO A 32 4.91 -10.23 3.39
CA PRO A 32 5.19 -10.87 2.12
C PRO A 32 3.95 -10.93 1.22
N ILE A 33 4.19 -10.65 -0.06
CA ILE A 33 3.26 -10.85 -1.18
C ILE A 33 3.95 -11.82 -2.13
N GLN A 34 3.42 -13.04 -2.29
CA GLN A 34 4.12 -14.10 -2.97
C GLN A 34 3.27 -14.78 -4.03
N ARG A 35 3.92 -15.17 -5.11
CA ARG A 35 3.40 -16.11 -6.10
C ARG A 35 3.49 -17.55 -5.57
N TRP A 36 2.84 -18.45 -6.28
CA TRP A 36 2.89 -19.88 -5.99
C TRP A 36 4.31 -20.49 -6.03
N ASP A 37 5.23 -19.87 -6.81
CA ASP A 37 6.64 -20.30 -6.95
C ASP A 37 7.56 -19.66 -5.89
N GLY A 38 7.00 -18.93 -4.94
CA GLY A 38 7.75 -18.25 -3.86
C GLY A 38 8.38 -16.91 -4.25
N VAL A 39 8.31 -16.53 -5.53
CA VAL A 39 8.78 -15.22 -5.99
C VAL A 39 7.78 -14.14 -5.55
N GLY A 40 8.28 -13.03 -5.03
CA GLY A 40 7.41 -11.95 -4.57
C GLY A 40 8.16 -10.72 -4.10
N TYR A 41 7.44 -9.89 -3.40
CA TYR A 41 7.92 -8.65 -2.78
C TYR A 41 7.22 -8.46 -1.42
N HIS A 42 7.46 -7.35 -0.74
CA HIS A 42 6.84 -7.08 0.56
C HIS A 42 6.10 -5.76 0.53
N GLU A 43 4.92 -5.72 1.11
CA GLU A 43 4.25 -4.46 1.41
C GLU A 43 4.83 -3.86 2.69
N ILE A 44 5.16 -2.57 2.63
CA ILE A 44 5.60 -1.80 3.79
C ILE A 44 4.37 -1.29 4.55
N LEU A 45 4.32 -1.71 5.80
CA LEU A 45 3.29 -1.32 6.76
C LEU A 45 3.94 -0.52 7.88
N SER A 46 3.36 0.61 8.24
CA SER A 46 3.90 1.47 9.29
C SER A 46 3.33 1.17 10.66
N ARG A 47 4.12 1.45 11.68
CA ARG A 47 3.73 1.51 13.09
C ARG A 47 4.36 2.77 13.69
N LEU A 48 3.75 3.33 14.70
CA LEU A 48 4.33 4.43 15.46
C LEU A 48 4.58 3.98 16.89
N GLU A 49 5.83 4.04 17.31
CA GLU A 49 6.21 3.80 18.70
C GLU A 49 6.13 5.11 19.48
N SER A 50 5.35 5.12 20.53
CA SER A 50 5.18 6.28 21.42
C SER A 50 4.96 5.82 22.85
N GLU A 51 5.76 6.33 23.78
CA GLU A 51 5.65 6.04 25.23
C GLU A 51 5.71 4.53 25.54
N GLY A 52 6.53 3.77 24.77
CA GLY A 52 6.67 2.32 24.93
C GLY A 52 5.52 1.49 24.35
N GLU A 53 4.54 2.12 23.71
CA GLU A 53 3.45 1.45 23.00
C GLU A 53 3.65 1.53 21.48
N LEU A 54 3.40 0.42 20.79
CA LEU A 54 3.40 0.36 19.33
C LEU A 54 1.99 0.59 18.80
N LEU A 55 1.76 1.76 18.22
CA LEU A 55 0.47 2.14 17.64
C LEU A 55 0.30 1.55 16.24
N THR A 56 -0.87 0.96 15.99
CA THR A 56 -1.27 0.42 14.68
C THR A 56 -1.93 1.50 13.80
N PRO A 57 -1.93 1.32 12.45
CA PRO A 57 -2.46 2.31 11.52
C PRO A 57 -3.89 2.77 11.78
N ASP A 58 -4.76 1.86 12.21
CA ASP A 58 -6.16 2.16 12.56
C ASP A 58 -6.28 3.21 13.67
N LYS A 59 -5.30 3.28 14.58
CA LYS A 59 -5.26 4.26 15.68
C LYS A 59 -4.73 5.62 15.27
N PHE A 60 -3.76 5.69 14.34
CA PHE A 60 -3.08 6.94 14.04
C PHE A 60 -3.36 7.53 12.65
N LEU A 61 -3.63 6.73 11.61
CA LEU A 61 -3.87 7.25 10.27
C LEU A 61 -5.08 8.21 10.18
N PRO A 62 -6.20 7.98 10.88
CA PRO A 62 -7.30 8.94 10.89
C PRO A 62 -6.88 10.32 11.44
N LEU A 63 -6.00 10.35 12.44
CA LEU A 63 -5.48 11.60 13.00
C LEU A 63 -4.48 12.25 12.04
N VAL A 64 -3.59 11.48 11.43
CA VAL A 64 -2.65 11.96 10.41
C VAL A 64 -3.41 12.66 9.27
N ALA A 65 -4.49 12.05 8.77
CA ALA A 65 -5.34 12.62 7.73
C ALA A 65 -6.05 13.90 8.22
N GLN A 66 -6.70 13.83 9.38
CA GLN A 66 -7.50 14.94 9.91
C GLN A 66 -6.66 16.20 10.20
N PHE A 67 -5.41 16.03 10.62
CA PHE A 67 -4.53 17.14 11.04
C PHE A 67 -3.48 17.52 9.99
N ASN A 68 -3.71 17.19 8.72
CA ASN A 68 -2.85 17.54 7.57
C ASN A 68 -1.39 17.06 7.73
N LEU A 69 -1.18 15.91 8.33
CA LEU A 69 0.12 15.29 8.51
C LEU A 69 0.45 14.25 7.44
N SER A 70 -0.47 13.99 6.50
CA SER A 70 -0.37 12.92 5.51
C SER A 70 0.92 12.97 4.69
N ARG A 71 1.23 14.12 4.09
CA ARG A 71 2.47 14.31 3.31
C ARG A 71 3.71 14.04 4.15
N ARG A 72 3.78 14.63 5.34
CA ARG A 72 4.91 14.42 6.26
C ARG A 72 5.08 12.96 6.62
N PHE A 73 3.97 12.29 6.93
CA PHE A 73 3.95 10.87 7.28
C PHE A 73 4.45 10.02 6.11
N ASP A 74 3.87 10.17 4.92
CA ASP A 74 4.24 9.39 3.75
C ASP A 74 5.70 9.62 3.34
N MET A 75 6.19 10.88 3.38
CA MET A 75 7.60 11.17 3.10
C MET A 75 8.52 10.51 4.13
N SER A 76 8.14 10.47 5.41
CA SER A 76 8.92 9.78 6.45
C SER A 76 8.98 8.28 6.21
N VAL A 77 7.87 7.66 5.76
CA VAL A 77 7.83 6.23 5.41
C VAL A 77 8.73 5.95 4.21
N VAL A 78 8.61 6.74 3.15
CA VAL A 78 9.44 6.58 1.93
C VAL A 78 10.91 6.75 2.27
N GLU A 79 11.27 7.80 3.01
CA GLU A 79 12.67 8.07 3.38
C GLU A 79 13.26 6.95 4.24
N ALA A 80 12.52 6.45 5.24
CA ALA A 80 12.97 5.33 6.07
C ALA A 80 13.20 4.04 5.26
N LEU A 81 12.31 3.76 4.29
CA LEU A 81 12.50 2.62 3.38
C LEU A 81 13.73 2.81 2.48
N LEU A 82 13.94 4.01 1.94
CA LEU A 82 15.08 4.30 1.08
C LEU A 82 16.41 4.20 1.83
N ALA A 83 16.46 4.65 3.08
CA ALA A 83 17.63 4.49 3.95
C ALA A 83 17.96 3.00 4.13
N TRP A 84 16.95 2.18 4.42
CA TRP A 84 17.14 0.73 4.53
C TRP A 84 17.61 0.09 3.22
N LEU A 85 17.02 0.47 2.08
CA LEU A 85 17.39 -0.04 0.75
C LEU A 85 18.83 0.35 0.37
N GLN A 86 19.31 1.52 0.77
CA GLN A 86 20.66 1.97 0.53
C GLN A 86 21.69 1.11 1.31
N GLU A 87 21.34 0.69 2.52
CA GLU A 87 22.16 -0.20 3.35
C GLU A 87 22.10 -1.67 2.88
N HIS A 88 21.03 -2.05 2.15
CA HIS A 88 20.78 -3.40 1.68
C HIS A 88 20.59 -3.43 0.14
N PRO A 89 21.63 -3.08 -0.62
CA PRO A 89 21.55 -3.03 -2.08
C PRO A 89 21.25 -4.41 -2.65
N SER A 90 20.55 -4.45 -3.77
CA SER A 90 20.33 -5.66 -4.55
C SER A 90 20.57 -5.40 -6.03
N ASP A 91 21.09 -6.38 -6.73
CA ASP A 91 21.36 -6.32 -8.18
C ASP A 91 20.09 -6.60 -9.02
N GLY A 92 18.98 -6.92 -8.37
CA GLY A 92 17.72 -7.27 -9.02
C GLY A 92 17.05 -6.09 -9.73
N CYS A 93 16.45 -6.35 -10.89
CA CYS A 93 15.62 -5.39 -11.62
C CYS A 93 14.14 -5.42 -11.18
N CYS A 94 13.78 -6.30 -10.24
CA CYS A 94 12.41 -6.50 -9.78
C CYS A 94 12.08 -5.64 -8.57
N ALA A 95 10.80 -5.33 -8.39
CA ALA A 95 10.32 -4.67 -7.19
C ALA A 95 10.58 -5.54 -5.95
N ARG A 96 11.07 -4.90 -4.89
CA ARG A 96 11.31 -5.53 -3.59
C ARG A 96 10.24 -5.17 -2.58
N PHE A 97 9.68 -3.98 -2.72
CA PHE A 97 8.71 -3.42 -1.79
C PHE A 97 7.58 -2.70 -2.51
N SER A 98 6.47 -2.55 -1.81
CA SER A 98 5.44 -1.57 -2.14
C SER A 98 5.17 -0.66 -0.96
N VAL A 99 4.75 0.58 -1.24
CA VAL A 99 4.41 1.58 -0.23
C VAL A 99 3.10 2.26 -0.59
N ASN A 100 2.27 2.46 0.42
CA ASN A 100 1.02 3.18 0.31
C ASN A 100 1.27 4.70 0.34
N LEU A 101 0.54 5.44 -0.49
CA LEU A 101 0.42 6.89 -0.39
C LEU A 101 -1.00 7.27 0.03
N MET A 102 -1.10 8.14 1.04
CA MET A 102 -2.40 8.61 1.52
C MET A 102 -3.10 9.51 0.48
N PRO A 103 -4.45 9.48 0.40
CA PRO A 103 -5.21 10.32 -0.53
C PRO A 103 -4.85 11.80 -0.45
N LEU A 104 -4.78 12.34 0.74
CA LEU A 104 -4.47 13.75 0.97
C LEU A 104 -3.03 14.13 0.58
N THR A 105 -2.10 13.17 0.56
CA THR A 105 -0.74 13.39 0.07
C THR A 105 -0.75 13.63 -1.44
N LEU A 106 -1.39 12.74 -2.20
CA LEU A 106 -1.46 12.86 -3.65
C LEU A 106 -2.21 14.09 -4.16
N MET A 107 -3.09 14.67 -3.34
CA MET A 107 -3.79 15.92 -3.65
C MET A 107 -2.94 17.18 -3.47
N GLN A 108 -1.72 17.05 -2.95
CA GLN A 108 -0.81 18.19 -2.76
C GLN A 108 0.13 18.34 -3.96
N LYS A 109 0.34 19.59 -4.38
CA LYS A 109 1.27 19.89 -5.47
C LYS A 109 2.70 19.46 -5.12
N GLU A 110 3.47 19.10 -6.14
CA GLU A 110 4.90 18.81 -6.06
C GLU A 110 5.28 17.55 -5.28
N VAL A 111 4.31 16.77 -4.80
CA VAL A 111 4.57 15.52 -4.06
C VAL A 111 5.34 14.52 -4.89
N ALA A 112 4.99 14.35 -6.16
CA ALA A 112 5.73 13.46 -7.05
C ALA A 112 7.19 13.88 -7.22
N ALA A 113 7.45 15.19 -7.38
CA ALA A 113 8.80 15.71 -7.47
C ALA A 113 9.60 15.49 -6.18
N GLU A 114 8.97 15.63 -5.02
CA GLU A 114 9.59 15.36 -3.72
C GLU A 114 9.97 13.89 -3.55
N ILE A 115 9.06 12.97 -3.91
CA ILE A 115 9.34 11.52 -3.88
C ILE A 115 10.51 11.20 -4.82
N ILE A 116 10.50 11.72 -6.04
CA ILE A 116 11.58 11.52 -7.02
C ILE A 116 12.91 12.02 -6.46
N ALA A 117 12.93 13.22 -5.88
CA ALA A 117 14.14 13.79 -5.28
C ALA A 117 14.69 12.92 -4.12
N LEU A 118 13.82 12.28 -3.33
CA LEU A 118 14.23 11.31 -2.31
C LEU A 118 14.92 10.10 -2.95
N PHE A 119 14.34 9.50 -3.98
CA PHE A 119 14.93 8.35 -4.68
C PHE A 119 16.29 8.69 -5.31
N GLU A 120 16.43 9.89 -5.90
CA GLU A 120 17.70 10.37 -6.44
C GLU A 120 18.75 10.55 -5.34
N ARG A 121 18.37 11.16 -4.21
CA ARG A 121 19.25 11.39 -3.07
C ARG A 121 19.80 10.09 -2.48
N TYR A 122 18.95 9.07 -2.32
CA TYR A 122 19.34 7.77 -1.81
C TYR A 122 19.90 6.82 -2.89
N LYS A 123 19.92 7.25 -4.15
CA LYS A 123 20.40 6.47 -5.31
C LYS A 123 19.69 5.11 -5.46
N VAL A 124 18.41 5.07 -5.12
CA VAL A 124 17.55 3.90 -5.28
C VAL A 124 16.78 4.01 -6.60
N ARG A 125 16.74 2.92 -7.35
CA ARG A 125 15.99 2.89 -8.62
C ARG A 125 14.48 2.83 -8.34
N PRO A 126 13.63 3.58 -9.08
CA PRO A 126 12.18 3.57 -8.87
C PRO A 126 11.56 2.18 -9.05
N GLN A 127 12.17 1.31 -9.88
CA GLN A 127 11.69 -0.06 -10.10
C GLN A 127 11.78 -0.96 -8.86
N ALA A 128 12.56 -0.57 -7.84
CA ALA A 128 12.65 -1.31 -6.58
C ALA A 128 11.40 -1.19 -5.72
N VAL A 129 10.55 -0.17 -5.96
CA VAL A 129 9.38 0.13 -5.14
C VAL A 129 8.15 0.34 -6.01
N ILE A 130 7.06 -0.32 -5.65
CA ILE A 130 5.73 -0.11 -6.22
C ILE A 130 5.01 0.94 -5.38
N ILE A 131 4.44 1.95 -6.00
CA ILE A 131 3.57 2.91 -5.32
C ILE A 131 2.15 2.35 -5.30
N GLU A 132 1.55 2.26 -4.11
CA GLU A 132 0.17 1.84 -3.93
C GLU A 132 -0.74 3.05 -3.71
N VAL A 133 -1.85 3.07 -4.42
CA VAL A 133 -2.91 4.07 -4.28
C VAL A 133 -4.25 3.36 -4.22
N THR A 134 -5.20 3.86 -3.43
CA THR A 134 -6.54 3.27 -3.38
C THR A 134 -7.29 3.45 -4.70
N GLU A 135 -8.31 2.62 -4.93
CA GLU A 135 -9.20 2.75 -6.09
C GLU A 135 -9.80 4.16 -6.19
N GLU A 136 -10.23 4.73 -5.06
CA GLU A 136 -10.79 6.08 -5.01
C GLU A 136 -9.77 7.15 -5.47
N GLN A 137 -8.53 7.07 -5.05
CA GLN A 137 -7.46 7.97 -5.47
C GLN A 137 -7.13 7.81 -6.95
N ALA A 138 -6.98 6.57 -7.38
CA ALA A 138 -6.65 6.22 -8.75
C ALA A 138 -7.69 6.77 -9.74
N PHE A 139 -8.94 6.82 -9.31
CA PHE A 139 -10.06 7.31 -10.10
C PHE A 139 -10.58 8.70 -9.70
N SER A 140 -9.83 9.41 -8.86
CA SER A 140 -10.12 10.79 -8.49
C SER A 140 -10.20 11.70 -9.72
N ASN A 141 -11.06 12.71 -9.64
CA ASN A 141 -11.11 13.78 -10.64
C ASN A 141 -10.14 14.93 -10.31
N SER A 142 -9.32 14.79 -9.27
CA SER A 142 -8.32 15.79 -8.90
C SER A 142 -7.21 15.86 -9.96
N GLU A 143 -7.11 16.98 -10.66
CA GLU A 143 -6.04 17.20 -11.64
C GLU A 143 -4.66 17.08 -11.00
N VAL A 144 -4.50 17.51 -9.74
CA VAL A 144 -3.24 17.43 -9.01
C VAL A 144 -2.87 15.97 -8.73
N SER A 145 -3.82 15.15 -8.27
CA SER A 145 -3.57 13.72 -8.03
C SER A 145 -3.19 13.00 -9.32
N ILE A 146 -3.92 13.26 -10.40
CA ILE A 146 -3.64 12.69 -11.73
C ILE A 146 -2.24 13.07 -12.19
N ALA A 147 -1.88 14.36 -12.08
CA ALA A 147 -0.57 14.85 -12.48
C ALA A 147 0.57 14.21 -11.67
N ASN A 148 0.41 14.08 -10.35
CA ASN A 148 1.37 13.39 -9.49
C ASN A 148 1.56 11.93 -9.89
N ILE A 149 0.47 11.19 -10.09
CA ILE A 149 0.52 9.78 -10.51
C ILE A 149 1.23 9.65 -11.87
N GLN A 150 0.88 10.50 -12.83
CA GLN A 150 1.51 10.50 -14.16
C GLN A 150 3.00 10.81 -14.09
N GLN A 151 3.41 11.76 -13.26
CA GLN A 151 4.81 12.12 -13.06
C GLN A 151 5.61 10.96 -12.45
N LEU A 152 5.07 10.30 -11.42
CA LEU A 152 5.69 9.10 -10.83
C LEU A 152 5.82 7.98 -11.87
N ARG A 153 4.78 7.72 -12.63
CA ARG A 153 4.80 6.73 -13.71
C ARG A 153 5.84 7.04 -14.78
N HIS A 154 5.91 8.31 -15.21
CA HIS A 154 6.87 8.76 -16.21
C HIS A 154 8.32 8.61 -15.73
N TYR A 155 8.58 8.83 -14.44
CA TYR A 155 9.89 8.62 -13.84
C TYR A 155 10.31 7.14 -13.76
N GLY A 156 9.35 6.21 -13.83
CA GLY A 156 9.60 4.77 -13.90
C GLY A 156 9.10 3.96 -12.71
N PHE A 157 8.28 4.56 -11.83
CA PHE A 157 7.60 3.80 -10.78
C PHE A 157 6.53 2.87 -11.34
N LYS A 158 6.41 1.69 -10.75
CA LYS A 158 5.24 0.84 -10.90
C LYS A 158 4.12 1.32 -10.00
N LEU A 159 2.88 1.12 -10.44
CA LEU A 159 1.67 1.53 -9.72
C LEU A 159 0.81 0.31 -9.41
N ALA A 160 0.41 0.18 -8.16
CA ALA A 160 -0.62 -0.75 -7.71
C ALA A 160 -1.90 0.02 -7.32
N ILE A 161 -3.05 -0.53 -7.69
CA ILE A 161 -4.36 -0.04 -7.22
C ILE A 161 -4.80 -0.95 -6.09
N ASP A 162 -4.94 -0.37 -4.90
CA ASP A 162 -5.36 -1.03 -3.68
C ASP A 162 -6.89 -0.95 -3.47
N ASP A 163 -7.43 -1.85 -2.63
CA ASP A 163 -8.86 -1.95 -2.29
C ASP A 163 -9.78 -2.10 -3.53
N PHE A 164 -9.29 -2.75 -4.60
CA PHE A 164 -9.99 -2.81 -5.86
C PHE A 164 -11.27 -3.67 -5.77
N GLY A 165 -12.36 -3.12 -6.32
CA GLY A 165 -13.67 -3.76 -6.38
C GLY A 165 -14.67 -3.20 -5.35
N THR A 166 -14.22 -2.43 -4.37
CA THR A 166 -15.09 -1.82 -3.34
C THR A 166 -15.80 -0.56 -3.83
N GLY A 167 -15.30 0.06 -4.91
CA GLY A 167 -15.82 1.27 -5.52
C GLY A 167 -16.56 1.03 -6.84
N TYR A 168 -16.88 2.10 -7.53
CA TYR A 168 -17.44 2.05 -8.88
C TYR A 168 -16.32 1.84 -9.89
N ALA A 169 -15.82 0.61 -10.03
CA ALA A 169 -14.85 0.26 -11.04
C ALA A 169 -15.37 0.63 -12.44
N ASN A 170 -14.84 1.71 -12.99
CA ASN A 170 -15.17 2.13 -14.34
C ASN A 170 -14.07 1.65 -15.29
N TYR A 171 -14.41 0.69 -16.15
CA TYR A 171 -13.48 0.13 -17.15
C TYR A 171 -12.80 1.21 -18.02
N GLU A 172 -13.48 2.33 -18.27
CA GLU A 172 -12.91 3.44 -19.04
C GLU A 172 -11.80 4.16 -18.27
N ARG A 173 -11.95 4.27 -16.94
CA ARG A 173 -10.90 4.86 -16.08
C ARG A 173 -9.69 3.95 -15.95
N LEU A 174 -9.89 2.63 -15.85
CA LEU A 174 -8.79 1.65 -15.92
C LEU A 174 -7.99 1.75 -17.23
N LYS A 175 -8.62 2.11 -18.35
CA LYS A 175 -7.89 2.36 -19.60
C LYS A 175 -6.94 3.55 -19.50
N ARG A 176 -7.29 4.58 -18.74
CA ARG A 176 -6.48 5.79 -18.59
C ARG A 176 -5.37 5.63 -17.56
N LEU A 177 -5.58 4.80 -16.54
CA LEU A 177 -4.56 4.46 -15.56
C LEU A 177 -3.69 3.33 -16.10
N GLN A 178 -2.42 3.62 -16.28
CA GLN A 178 -1.40 2.63 -16.60
C GLN A 178 -0.93 1.96 -15.31
N ALA A 179 -1.83 1.24 -14.62
CA ALA A 179 -1.44 0.43 -13.47
C ALA A 179 -0.65 -0.81 -13.90
N ASP A 180 0.13 -1.35 -12.99
CA ASP A 180 0.85 -2.61 -13.16
C ASP A 180 0.25 -3.73 -12.34
N VAL A 181 -0.38 -3.38 -11.21
CA VAL A 181 -0.92 -4.32 -10.23
C VAL A 181 -2.30 -3.87 -9.77
N ILE A 182 -3.18 -4.85 -9.58
CA ILE A 182 -4.48 -4.67 -8.90
C ILE A 182 -4.45 -5.54 -7.65
N LYS A 183 -4.80 -4.97 -6.48
CA LYS A 183 -4.97 -5.69 -5.24
C LYS A 183 -6.47 -5.83 -4.96
N ILE A 184 -6.94 -7.06 -4.90
CA ILE A 184 -8.35 -7.38 -4.60
C ILE A 184 -8.55 -7.26 -3.10
N ASP A 185 -9.53 -6.43 -2.70
CA ASP A 185 -9.88 -6.24 -1.30
C ASP A 185 -10.28 -7.53 -0.61
N GLY A 186 -9.90 -7.66 0.66
CA GLY A 186 -10.17 -8.83 1.48
C GLY A 186 -11.65 -9.18 1.66
N CYS A 187 -12.57 -8.22 1.47
CA CYS A 187 -14.00 -8.49 1.55
C CYS A 187 -14.48 -9.52 0.52
N PHE A 188 -13.85 -9.60 -0.66
CA PHE A 188 -14.14 -10.60 -1.69
C PHE A 188 -13.38 -11.91 -1.49
N VAL A 189 -12.35 -11.90 -0.66
CA VAL A 189 -11.52 -13.09 -0.40
C VAL A 189 -12.06 -13.88 0.79
N LYS A 190 -12.58 -13.19 1.80
CA LYS A 190 -13.00 -13.78 3.06
C LYS A 190 -13.98 -14.95 2.89
N ASP A 191 -15.02 -14.74 2.08
CA ASP A 191 -16.09 -15.72 1.90
C ASP A 191 -16.07 -16.40 0.51
N ILE A 192 -14.96 -16.30 -0.23
CA ILE A 192 -14.83 -16.77 -1.62
C ILE A 192 -15.19 -18.28 -1.79
N CYS A 193 -14.94 -19.09 -0.76
CA CYS A 193 -15.23 -20.51 -0.81
C CYS A 193 -16.72 -20.85 -0.61
N SER A 194 -17.49 -19.94 -0.03
CA SER A 194 -18.92 -20.14 0.30
C SER A 194 -19.85 -19.20 -0.47
N ASP A 195 -19.36 -18.06 -0.92
CA ASP A 195 -20.14 -17.08 -1.69
C ASP A 195 -19.80 -17.14 -3.19
N SER A 196 -20.78 -17.57 -3.99
CA SER A 196 -20.61 -17.65 -5.44
C SER A 196 -20.48 -16.27 -6.11
N MET A 197 -21.01 -15.21 -5.49
CA MET A 197 -20.92 -13.86 -6.00
C MET A 197 -19.48 -13.34 -5.86
N ASP A 198 -18.85 -13.53 -4.69
CA ASP A 198 -17.47 -13.15 -4.46
C ASP A 198 -16.53 -13.88 -5.41
N ALA A 199 -16.72 -15.20 -5.58
CA ALA A 199 -15.95 -15.99 -6.54
C ALA A 199 -16.09 -15.46 -7.99
N MET A 200 -17.29 -15.06 -8.38
CA MET A 200 -17.55 -14.48 -9.71
C MET A 200 -16.91 -13.09 -9.88
N ILE A 201 -16.95 -12.26 -8.83
CA ILE A 201 -16.29 -10.92 -8.84
C ILE A 201 -14.80 -11.09 -9.01
N VAL A 202 -14.16 -11.93 -8.19
CA VAL A 202 -12.72 -12.21 -8.28
C VAL A 202 -12.35 -12.71 -9.69
N LYS A 203 -13.11 -13.65 -10.24
CA LYS A 203 -12.90 -14.17 -11.60
C LYS A 203 -13.00 -13.08 -12.66
N SER A 204 -13.97 -12.19 -12.52
CA SER A 204 -14.18 -11.07 -13.45
C SER A 204 -13.00 -10.08 -13.40
N ILE A 205 -12.51 -9.76 -12.19
CA ILE A 205 -11.33 -8.90 -12.01
C ILE A 205 -10.10 -9.55 -12.65
N CYS A 206 -9.86 -10.84 -12.43
CA CYS A 206 -8.73 -11.56 -13.04
C CYS A 206 -8.81 -11.57 -14.57
N ASN A 207 -9.99 -11.78 -15.14
CA ASN A 207 -10.19 -11.73 -16.59
C ASN A 207 -9.90 -10.33 -17.15
N LEU A 208 -10.37 -9.29 -16.48
CA LEU A 208 -10.07 -7.91 -16.84
C LEU A 208 -8.58 -7.61 -16.79
N ALA A 209 -7.92 -7.99 -15.71
CA ALA A 209 -6.49 -7.79 -15.52
C ALA A 209 -5.65 -8.44 -16.64
N LYS A 210 -6.00 -9.66 -17.04
CA LYS A 210 -5.36 -10.37 -18.16
C LYS A 210 -5.44 -9.60 -19.47
N THR A 211 -6.57 -8.98 -19.79
CA THR A 211 -6.73 -8.19 -21.02
C THR A 211 -5.83 -6.95 -21.06
N ARG A 212 -5.31 -6.55 -19.91
CA ARG A 212 -4.48 -5.34 -19.73
C ARG A 212 -3.05 -5.65 -19.29
N SER A 213 -2.68 -6.92 -19.22
CA SER A 213 -1.37 -7.37 -18.72
C SER A 213 -1.05 -6.87 -17.32
N LEU A 214 -2.09 -6.78 -16.44
CA LEU A 214 -1.96 -6.41 -15.04
C LEU A 214 -1.74 -7.66 -14.19
N CYS A 215 -0.90 -7.56 -13.17
CA CYS A 215 -0.80 -8.56 -12.12
C CYS A 215 -1.93 -8.38 -11.11
N VAL A 216 -2.44 -9.50 -10.58
CA VAL A 216 -3.49 -9.51 -9.57
C VAL A 216 -2.95 -10.06 -8.27
N VAL A 217 -3.12 -9.30 -7.20
CA VAL A 217 -2.86 -9.71 -5.81
C VAL A 217 -4.20 -9.92 -5.11
N ALA A 218 -4.34 -10.99 -4.36
CA ALA A 218 -5.47 -11.18 -3.44
C ALA A 218 -5.00 -10.98 -2.00
N GLU A 219 -5.71 -10.15 -1.26
CA GLU A 219 -5.39 -9.80 0.11
C GLU A 219 -6.15 -10.67 1.12
N PHE A 220 -5.69 -10.66 2.38
CA PHE A 220 -6.31 -11.36 3.51
C PHE A 220 -6.52 -12.87 3.30
N VAL A 221 -5.61 -13.51 2.59
CA VAL A 221 -5.64 -14.97 2.40
C VAL A 221 -5.21 -15.66 3.68
N GLU A 222 -6.09 -16.45 4.27
CA GLU A 222 -5.89 -17.10 5.57
C GLU A 222 -5.90 -18.63 5.50
N THR A 223 -6.54 -19.22 4.47
CA THR A 223 -6.70 -20.67 4.35
C THR A 223 -6.19 -21.21 3.02
N GLU A 224 -5.79 -22.49 3.02
CA GLU A 224 -5.39 -23.19 1.78
C GLU A 224 -6.56 -23.30 0.79
N GLU A 225 -7.78 -23.44 1.26
CA GLU A 225 -8.97 -23.50 0.41
C GLU A 225 -9.16 -22.17 -0.35
N GLN A 226 -9.03 -21.02 0.33
CA GLN A 226 -9.03 -19.70 -0.31
C GLN A 226 -7.93 -19.61 -1.36
N ARG A 227 -6.70 -20.03 -1.01
CA ARG A 227 -5.56 -20.03 -1.93
C ARG A 227 -5.85 -20.79 -3.21
N GLU A 228 -6.34 -22.03 -3.10
CA GLU A 228 -6.67 -22.87 -4.25
C GLU A 228 -7.71 -22.21 -5.17
N MET A 229 -8.79 -21.66 -4.59
CA MET A 229 -9.83 -20.96 -5.34
C MET A 229 -9.31 -19.70 -6.02
N LEU A 230 -8.48 -18.93 -5.36
CA LEU A 230 -7.89 -17.70 -5.91
C LEU A 230 -6.96 -18.02 -7.08
N LEU A 231 -6.08 -19.00 -6.94
CA LEU A 231 -5.19 -19.43 -8.03
C LEU A 231 -5.98 -19.99 -9.21
N ALA A 232 -7.02 -20.79 -8.98
CA ALA A 232 -7.92 -21.28 -10.04
C ALA A 232 -8.68 -20.15 -10.74
N SER A 233 -8.93 -19.05 -10.04
CA SER A 233 -9.54 -17.83 -10.61
C SER A 233 -8.60 -17.00 -11.45
N GLY A 234 -7.29 -17.21 -11.32
CA GLY A 234 -6.26 -16.52 -12.10
C GLY A 234 -5.54 -15.39 -11.35
N VAL A 235 -5.57 -15.41 -10.02
CA VAL A 235 -4.77 -14.53 -9.17
C VAL A 235 -3.29 -14.88 -9.31
N ASP A 236 -2.42 -13.87 -9.39
CA ASP A 236 -0.98 -14.05 -9.59
C ASP A 236 -0.21 -14.11 -8.26
N TYR A 237 -0.60 -13.28 -7.29
CA TYR A 237 0.07 -13.15 -5.98
C TYR A 237 -0.94 -13.23 -4.84
N LEU A 238 -0.49 -13.72 -3.72
CA LEU A 238 -1.27 -13.85 -2.50
C LEU A 238 -0.62 -13.05 -1.37
N GLN A 239 -1.44 -12.40 -0.58
CA GLN A 239 -1.06 -11.70 0.65
C GLN A 239 -2.03 -12.06 1.77
N GLY A 240 -1.53 -12.34 2.94
CA GLY A 240 -2.35 -12.67 4.11
C GLY A 240 -1.58 -13.55 5.09
N TYR A 241 -2.24 -13.91 6.18
CA TYR A 241 -1.58 -14.67 7.25
C TYR A 241 -1.18 -16.09 6.85
N LEU A 242 -1.79 -16.66 5.81
CA LEU A 242 -1.35 -17.91 5.22
C LEU A 242 0.04 -17.80 4.61
N VAL A 243 0.35 -16.66 3.96
CA VAL A 243 1.65 -16.41 3.33
C VAL A 243 2.67 -15.93 4.37
N GLY A 244 2.27 -14.99 5.21
CA GLY A 244 3.10 -14.45 6.28
C GLY A 244 2.48 -13.24 6.96
N LYS A 245 2.76 -13.10 8.24
CA LYS A 245 2.36 -11.91 9.01
C LYS A 245 3.36 -10.78 8.78
N PRO A 246 2.93 -9.51 8.95
CA PRO A 246 3.85 -8.40 9.01
C PRO A 246 4.90 -8.61 10.10
N ARG A 247 6.17 -8.38 9.78
CA ARG A 247 7.28 -8.42 10.72
C ARG A 247 8.17 -7.17 10.56
N PRO A 248 8.93 -6.78 11.59
CA PRO A 248 9.81 -5.64 11.51
C PRO A 248 10.72 -5.72 10.27
N LEU A 249 10.86 -4.62 9.54
CA LEU A 249 11.71 -4.55 8.35
C LEU A 249 13.18 -4.89 8.69
N SER A 250 13.62 -4.56 9.90
CA SER A 250 14.97 -4.90 10.40
C SER A 250 15.24 -6.40 10.53
N GLU A 251 14.20 -7.24 10.52
CA GLU A 251 14.33 -8.70 10.59
C GLU A 251 14.37 -9.36 9.19
N LEU A 252 14.17 -8.59 8.12
CA LEU A 252 14.36 -9.10 6.76
C LEU A 252 15.85 -9.29 6.50
N GLN A 253 16.20 -10.52 6.15
CA GLN A 253 17.54 -10.82 5.64
C GLN A 253 17.66 -10.23 4.21
N ALA A 254 18.78 -9.60 3.93
CA ALA A 254 19.11 -9.03 2.63
C ALA A 254 19.19 -10.10 1.53
#